data_b1d8033982226ab7a3dd898ad6c363c1
#
_entry.id   b1d8033982226ab7a3dd898ad6c363c1
#
_cell.length_a   1.000
_cell.length_b   1.000
_cell.length_c   1.000
_cell.angle_alpha   90.00
_cell.angle_beta   90.00
_cell.angle_gamma   90.00
#
_symmetry.space_group_name_H-M   'P 1'
#
loop_
_entity.id
_entity.type
_entity.pdbx_description
1 polymer ?
#
loop_
_entity_poly.entity_id
_entity_poly.type
_entity_poly.pdbx_seq_one_letter_code
_entity_poly.pdbx_strand_id
1 'polypeptide(L)'
;MPDNFSSLNEEEKLKDENEFLKMKLMLERGASFSIGNDTDLPAGVENEFLNYIEEFEKQFEQHKTTTVFERIEKPREFKPVSEISDSEIEQAWKELSVYLNKYGISLDVCSPNISTRELYRFTTEELFNHEMSDIFIPGMMTNFIYDEFYPDPIYDNSRLVEQNLLHDIFRKENLFYEIHYSKDGFVFNELRYNDFKIYSEKINRVKSLFDQIELEECNIVDCTVNEKESRVTGNYKAIAKNGNSETIFAGNFKVGLVISELGYWDMKEIVINGFILG
;
A
#
# COMPACT_ATOMS: atom_id res chain seq x y z
N MET A 1 -31.58 -45.27 0.89
CA MET A 1 -30.59 -44.52 0.07
C MET A 1 -31.24 -43.22 -0.30
N PRO A 2 -30.86 -42.11 0.32
CA PRO A 2 -31.40 -40.83 -0.06
C PRO A 2 -30.41 -40.10 -1.00
N ASP A 3 -30.94 -39.69 -2.09
CA ASP A 3 -30.74 -38.48 -2.88
C ASP A 3 -29.34 -37.87 -3.03
N ASN A 4 -28.40 -38.60 -3.61
CA ASN A 4 -27.17 -38.00 -4.16
C ASN A 4 -27.40 -37.30 -5.53
N PHE A 5 -28.58 -37.44 -6.13
CA PHE A 5 -28.92 -36.84 -7.43
C PHE A 5 -29.36 -35.37 -7.31
N SER A 6 -29.84 -34.91 -6.17
CA SER A 6 -30.26 -33.49 -6.01
C SER A 6 -29.08 -32.55 -5.81
N SER A 7 -28.02 -32.98 -5.11
CA SER A 7 -26.83 -32.10 -4.83
C SER A 7 -25.94 -31.93 -6.07
N LEU A 8 -25.77 -32.98 -6.91
CA LEU A 8 -25.06 -32.89 -8.18
C LEU A 8 -25.76 -31.90 -9.14
N ASN A 9 -27.09 -31.89 -9.15
CA ASN A 9 -27.85 -30.96 -10.00
C ASN A 9 -27.78 -29.49 -9.52
N GLU A 10 -27.59 -29.23 -8.25
CA GLU A 10 -27.42 -27.86 -7.72
C GLU A 10 -26.04 -27.33 -8.03
N GLU A 11 -24.99 -28.11 -7.89
CA GLU A 11 -23.62 -27.67 -8.20
C GLU A 11 -23.43 -27.41 -9.71
N GLU A 12 -24.02 -28.26 -10.58
CA GLU A 12 -24.01 -28.02 -12.02
C GLU A 12 -24.75 -26.73 -12.40
N LYS A 13 -25.90 -26.48 -11.80
CA LYS A 13 -26.65 -25.23 -12.00
C LYS A 13 -25.85 -23.98 -11.59
N LEU A 14 -25.16 -24.05 -10.44
CA LEU A 14 -24.31 -22.93 -10.00
C LEU A 14 -23.12 -22.71 -10.95
N LYS A 15 -22.52 -23.77 -11.51
CA LYS A 15 -21.46 -23.62 -12.52
C LYS A 15 -21.98 -22.94 -13.80
N ASP A 16 -23.15 -23.37 -14.29
CA ASP A 16 -23.78 -22.74 -15.47
C ASP A 16 -24.13 -21.26 -15.20
N GLU A 17 -24.63 -20.95 -14.00
CA GLU A 17 -24.91 -19.57 -13.58
C GLU A 17 -23.62 -18.74 -13.49
N ASN A 18 -22.54 -19.29 -12.94
CA ASN A 18 -21.25 -18.63 -12.87
C ASN A 18 -20.68 -18.30 -14.26
N GLU A 19 -20.75 -19.23 -15.19
CA GLU A 19 -20.33 -18.99 -16.57
C GLU A 19 -21.16 -17.89 -17.24
N PHE A 20 -22.48 -17.86 -16.99
CA PHE A 20 -23.34 -16.79 -17.47
C PHE A 20 -22.99 -15.42 -16.86
N LEU A 21 -22.73 -15.37 -15.54
CA LEU A 21 -22.33 -14.14 -14.85
C LEU A 21 -20.97 -13.63 -15.35
N LYS A 22 -19.98 -14.52 -15.53
CA LYS A 22 -18.68 -14.17 -16.13
C LYS A 22 -18.87 -13.57 -17.53
N MET A 23 -19.64 -14.23 -18.38
CA MET A 23 -19.91 -13.75 -19.74
C MET A 23 -20.59 -12.39 -19.72
N LYS A 24 -21.56 -12.17 -18.84
CA LYS A 24 -22.23 -10.89 -18.65
C LYS A 24 -21.25 -9.80 -18.23
N LEU A 25 -20.43 -10.05 -17.19
CA LEU A 25 -19.44 -9.09 -16.72
C LEU A 25 -18.39 -8.78 -17.81
N MET A 26 -17.97 -9.76 -18.60
CA MET A 26 -17.07 -9.54 -19.75
C MET A 26 -17.70 -8.62 -20.79
N LEU A 27 -18.94 -8.84 -21.16
CA LEU A 27 -19.62 -8.11 -22.23
C LEU A 27 -20.06 -6.70 -21.77
N GLU A 28 -20.58 -6.57 -20.57
CA GLU A 28 -21.16 -5.32 -20.08
C GLU A 28 -20.12 -4.42 -19.40
N ARG A 29 -19.05 -5.01 -18.80
CA ARG A 29 -18.08 -4.31 -17.95
C ARG A 29 -16.63 -4.39 -18.44
N GLY A 30 -16.37 -5.18 -19.48
CA GLY A 30 -15.00 -5.41 -19.97
C GLY A 30 -14.13 -6.21 -18.98
N ALA A 31 -14.73 -6.95 -18.05
CA ALA A 31 -14.01 -7.80 -17.12
C ALA A 31 -13.18 -8.85 -17.86
N SER A 32 -12.02 -9.21 -17.35
CA SER A 32 -11.25 -10.34 -17.85
C SER A 32 -11.03 -11.36 -16.73
N PHE A 33 -11.33 -12.62 -17.00
CA PHE A 33 -11.14 -13.71 -16.06
C PHE A 33 -9.94 -14.54 -16.51
N SER A 34 -8.88 -14.60 -15.68
CA SER A 34 -7.76 -15.51 -15.90
C SER A 34 -8.02 -16.82 -15.16
N ILE A 35 -7.97 -17.94 -15.87
CA ILE A 35 -8.02 -19.27 -15.26
C ILE A 35 -6.62 -19.53 -14.69
N GLY A 36 -6.47 -19.37 -13.38
CA GLY A 36 -5.27 -19.84 -12.66
C GLY A 36 -5.27 -21.36 -12.61
N ASN A 37 -4.16 -22.00 -12.91
CA ASN A 37 -4.03 -23.46 -13.04
C ASN A 37 -4.22 -24.26 -11.74
N ASP A 38 -4.51 -23.66 -10.57
CA ASP A 38 -4.33 -24.38 -9.29
C ASP A 38 -5.44 -24.25 -8.23
N THR A 39 -6.54 -23.58 -8.50
CA THR A 39 -7.64 -23.54 -7.51
C THR A 39 -9.01 -23.51 -8.18
N ASP A 40 -9.64 -24.67 -8.33
CA ASP A 40 -11.08 -24.72 -8.53
C ASP A 40 -11.78 -24.24 -7.25
N LEU A 41 -12.24 -23.00 -7.25
CA LEU A 41 -13.10 -22.51 -6.18
C LEU A 41 -14.42 -23.32 -6.17
N PRO A 42 -14.97 -23.65 -4.99
CA PRO A 42 -16.30 -24.23 -4.92
C PRO A 42 -17.31 -23.33 -5.65
N ALA A 43 -18.18 -23.94 -6.47
CA ALA A 43 -19.10 -23.19 -7.34
C ALA A 43 -19.95 -22.16 -6.58
N GLY A 44 -20.33 -22.46 -5.31
CA GLY A 44 -21.06 -21.53 -4.45
C GLY A 44 -20.24 -20.29 -4.04
N VAL A 45 -18.95 -20.47 -3.73
CA VAL A 45 -18.05 -19.35 -3.37
C VAL A 45 -17.80 -18.45 -4.59
N GLU A 46 -17.60 -19.08 -5.76
CA GLU A 46 -17.44 -18.33 -7.01
C GLU A 46 -18.72 -17.55 -7.37
N ASN A 47 -19.89 -18.15 -7.21
CA ASN A 47 -21.19 -17.49 -7.44
C ASN A 47 -21.36 -16.27 -6.54
N GLU A 48 -21.10 -16.42 -5.25
CA GLU A 48 -21.18 -15.33 -4.28
C GLU A 48 -20.22 -14.17 -4.66
N PHE A 49 -18.99 -14.49 -5.04
CA PHE A 49 -18.01 -13.50 -5.49
C PHE A 49 -18.45 -12.75 -6.76
N LEU A 50 -18.95 -13.48 -7.76
CA LEU A 50 -19.42 -12.87 -9.01
C LEU A 50 -20.65 -11.96 -8.79
N ASN A 51 -21.56 -12.36 -7.90
CA ASN A 51 -22.69 -11.53 -7.51
C ASN A 51 -22.26 -10.28 -6.75
N TYR A 52 -21.24 -10.34 -5.90
CA TYR A 52 -20.67 -9.15 -5.23
C TYR A 52 -20.05 -8.18 -6.23
N ILE A 53 -19.35 -8.68 -7.27
CA ILE A 53 -18.83 -7.81 -8.34
C ILE A 53 -20.00 -7.13 -9.07
N GLU A 54 -21.02 -7.86 -9.46
CA GLU A 54 -22.17 -7.30 -10.17
C GLU A 54 -22.89 -6.22 -9.33
N GLU A 55 -23.06 -6.46 -8.04
CA GLU A 55 -23.70 -5.50 -7.14
C GLU A 55 -22.83 -4.25 -6.92
N PHE A 56 -21.52 -4.42 -6.79
CA PHE A 56 -20.57 -3.30 -6.73
C PHE A 56 -20.67 -2.42 -7.97
N GLU A 57 -20.62 -3.01 -9.15
CA GLU A 57 -20.70 -2.28 -10.42
C GLU A 57 -22.03 -1.51 -10.56
N LYS A 58 -23.15 -2.12 -10.18
CA LYS A 58 -24.46 -1.45 -10.18
C LYS A 58 -24.51 -0.26 -9.25
N GLN A 59 -23.96 -0.38 -8.04
CA GLN A 59 -23.92 0.72 -7.06
C GLN A 59 -22.96 1.81 -7.53
N PHE A 60 -21.80 1.44 -8.09
CA PHE A 60 -20.82 2.37 -8.63
C PHE A 60 -21.39 3.22 -9.78
N GLU A 61 -22.17 2.62 -10.68
CA GLU A 61 -22.84 3.35 -11.76
C GLU A 61 -23.88 4.39 -11.29
N GLN A 62 -24.45 4.20 -10.11
CA GLN A 62 -25.41 5.15 -9.57
C GLN A 62 -24.77 6.45 -9.10
N HIS A 63 -23.44 6.49 -8.96
CA HIS A 63 -22.64 7.65 -8.50
C HIS A 63 -23.20 8.33 -7.24
N LYS A 64 -23.79 7.55 -6.35
CA LYS A 64 -24.28 8.09 -5.08
C LYS A 64 -23.12 8.35 -4.13
N THR A 65 -23.12 9.50 -3.51
CA THR A 65 -22.18 9.86 -2.45
C THR A 65 -22.94 10.05 -1.12
N THR A 66 -22.25 9.82 -0.04
CA THR A 66 -22.70 10.07 1.33
C THR A 66 -21.53 10.59 2.14
N THR A 67 -21.77 11.20 3.29
CA THR A 67 -20.68 11.49 4.22
C THR A 67 -20.36 10.29 5.09
N VAL A 68 -19.12 10.22 5.60
CA VAL A 68 -18.74 9.21 6.61
C VAL A 68 -19.73 9.25 7.79
N PHE A 69 -20.09 10.44 8.26
CA PHE A 69 -21.05 10.62 9.36
C PHE A 69 -22.43 10.01 9.07
N GLU A 70 -22.95 10.21 7.85
CA GLU A 70 -24.24 9.63 7.44
C GLU A 70 -24.14 8.11 7.33
N ARG A 71 -23.03 7.61 6.76
CA ARG A 71 -22.76 6.19 6.60
C ARG A 71 -22.75 5.43 7.92
N ILE A 72 -22.23 6.04 8.98
CA ILE A 72 -22.18 5.46 10.33
C ILE A 72 -23.42 5.82 11.19
N GLU A 73 -24.54 6.17 10.56
CA GLU A 73 -25.82 6.45 11.20
C GLU A 73 -25.84 7.66 12.15
N LYS A 74 -24.99 8.67 11.89
CA LYS A 74 -24.97 9.96 12.63
C LYS A 74 -24.81 9.80 14.15
N PRO A 75 -23.73 9.16 14.62
CA PRO A 75 -23.54 8.92 16.04
C PRO A 75 -23.48 10.23 16.84
N ARG A 76 -24.16 10.26 17.98
CA ARG A 76 -24.18 11.45 18.87
C ARG A 76 -23.34 11.24 20.13
N GLU A 77 -22.85 10.05 20.36
CA GLU A 77 -22.06 9.65 21.52
C GLU A 77 -20.61 10.17 21.50
N PHE A 78 -20.08 10.48 20.34
CA PHE A 78 -18.70 10.95 20.19
C PHE A 78 -18.64 12.48 20.36
N LYS A 79 -18.00 12.91 21.44
CA LYS A 79 -17.85 14.29 21.80
C LYS A 79 -16.73 14.96 20.99
N PRO A 80 -16.74 16.29 20.82
CA PRO A 80 -15.60 17.03 20.33
C PRO A 80 -14.33 16.75 21.15
N VAL A 81 -13.16 16.74 20.51
CA VAL A 81 -11.88 16.43 21.18
C VAL A 81 -11.59 17.38 22.35
N SER A 82 -12.08 18.61 22.29
CA SER A 82 -11.93 19.61 23.36
C SER A 82 -12.63 19.24 24.68
N GLU A 83 -13.60 18.32 24.64
CA GLU A 83 -14.35 17.85 25.81
C GLU A 83 -13.79 16.54 26.39
N ILE A 84 -12.71 16.00 25.83
CA ILE A 84 -12.11 14.73 26.24
C ILE A 84 -10.77 15.01 26.92
N SER A 85 -10.61 14.52 28.13
CA SER A 85 -9.34 14.63 28.88
C SER A 85 -8.24 13.74 28.28
N ASP A 86 -6.96 14.05 28.58
CA ASP A 86 -5.82 13.25 28.13
C ASP A 86 -5.86 11.81 28.65
N SER A 87 -6.45 11.60 29.82
CA SER A 87 -6.60 10.27 30.41
C SER A 87 -7.68 9.41 29.75
N GLU A 88 -8.62 10.03 29.03
CA GLU A 88 -9.75 9.34 28.38
C GLU A 88 -9.56 9.13 26.88
N ILE A 89 -8.60 9.83 26.26
CA ILE A 89 -8.48 9.87 24.80
C ILE A 89 -8.19 8.52 24.16
N GLU A 90 -7.38 7.68 24.79
CA GLU A 90 -7.05 6.34 24.30
C GLU A 90 -8.30 5.44 24.25
N GLN A 91 -9.12 5.51 25.31
CA GLN A 91 -10.35 4.75 25.37
C GLN A 91 -11.40 5.27 24.36
N ALA A 92 -11.52 6.60 24.25
CA ALA A 92 -12.43 7.25 23.29
C ALA A 92 -12.06 6.90 21.84
N TRP A 93 -10.78 6.90 21.51
CA TRP A 93 -10.29 6.46 20.20
C TRP A 93 -10.59 4.99 19.92
N LYS A 94 -10.34 4.13 20.89
CA LYS A 94 -10.63 2.70 20.76
C LYS A 94 -12.14 2.44 20.49
N GLU A 95 -13.00 3.12 21.23
CA GLU A 95 -14.45 3.01 21.03
C GLU A 95 -14.89 3.51 19.66
N LEU A 96 -14.35 4.66 19.21
CA LEU A 96 -14.61 5.23 17.90
C LEU A 96 -14.13 4.31 16.78
N SER A 97 -12.92 3.75 16.89
CA SER A 97 -12.36 2.83 15.90
C SER A 97 -13.21 1.55 15.77
N VAL A 98 -13.65 0.98 16.90
CA VAL A 98 -14.55 -0.19 16.89
C VAL A 98 -15.88 0.17 16.26
N TYR A 99 -16.40 1.37 16.52
CA TYR A 99 -17.66 1.84 15.94
C TYR A 99 -17.54 1.99 14.42
N LEU A 100 -16.49 2.64 13.91
CA LEU A 100 -16.22 2.77 12.46
C LEU A 100 -16.15 1.40 11.78
N ASN A 101 -15.39 0.47 12.37
CA ASN A 101 -15.22 -0.89 11.83
C ASN A 101 -16.55 -1.65 11.71
N LYS A 102 -17.49 -1.43 12.61
CA LYS A 102 -18.86 -2.01 12.53
C LYS A 102 -19.57 -1.62 11.23
N TYR A 103 -19.28 -0.45 10.69
CA TYR A 103 -19.84 0.07 9.43
C TYR A 103 -18.93 -0.11 8.22
N GLY A 104 -17.90 -0.96 8.35
CA GLY A 104 -16.97 -1.23 7.28
C GLY A 104 -16.05 -0.06 6.94
N ILE A 105 -15.74 0.79 7.92
CA ILE A 105 -14.82 1.92 7.77
C ILE A 105 -13.63 1.74 8.71
N SER A 106 -12.42 1.97 8.21
CA SER A 106 -11.20 2.01 9.01
C SER A 106 -10.39 3.27 8.70
N LEU A 107 -9.58 3.70 9.65
CA LEU A 107 -8.59 4.75 9.48
C LEU A 107 -7.22 4.20 9.88
N ASP A 108 -6.33 4.16 8.92
CA ASP A 108 -4.92 3.80 9.10
C ASP A 108 -4.05 5.06 9.15
N VAL A 109 -2.88 4.92 9.75
CA VAL A 109 -1.85 5.95 9.82
C VAL A 109 -0.49 5.34 9.50
N CYS A 110 0.27 5.96 8.60
CA CYS A 110 1.59 5.50 8.20
C CYS A 110 2.68 6.11 9.10
N SER A 111 2.55 7.40 9.43
CA SER A 111 3.50 8.11 10.28
C SER A 111 3.35 7.69 11.75
N PRO A 112 4.42 7.23 12.44
CA PRO A 112 4.36 6.84 13.84
C PRO A 112 4.20 8.02 14.82
N ASN A 113 4.30 9.25 14.33
CA ASN A 113 4.34 10.45 15.16
C ASN A 113 2.96 11.06 15.42
N ILE A 114 1.88 10.49 14.86
CA ILE A 114 0.53 11.00 15.02
C ILE A 114 -0.05 10.53 16.36
N SER A 115 -0.46 11.49 17.18
CA SER A 115 -1.03 11.18 18.49
C SER A 115 -2.46 10.64 18.37
N THR A 116 -2.86 9.79 19.32
CA THR A 116 -4.25 9.30 19.44
C THR A 116 -5.27 10.46 19.52
N ARG A 117 -4.90 11.57 20.18
CA ARG A 117 -5.74 12.76 20.26
C ARG A 117 -5.99 13.38 18.88
N GLU A 118 -4.96 13.40 18.03
CA GLU A 118 -5.09 13.91 16.67
C GLU A 118 -5.92 12.97 15.78
N LEU A 119 -5.74 11.67 15.88
CA LEU A 119 -6.58 10.71 15.13
C LEU A 119 -8.05 10.84 15.51
N TYR A 120 -8.34 10.99 16.79
CA TYR A 120 -9.71 11.20 17.26
C TYR A 120 -10.27 12.54 16.76
N ARG A 121 -9.51 13.64 16.86
CA ARG A 121 -9.89 14.96 16.35
C ARG A 121 -10.20 14.91 14.85
N PHE A 122 -9.24 14.41 14.07
CA PHE A 122 -9.38 14.28 12.64
C PHE A 122 -10.65 13.50 12.27
N THR A 123 -10.88 12.37 12.92
CA THR A 123 -12.03 11.52 12.62
C THR A 123 -13.36 12.22 12.91
N THR A 124 -13.49 12.87 14.08
CA THR A 124 -14.76 13.47 14.51
C THR A 124 -15.02 14.84 13.90
N GLU A 125 -13.98 15.60 13.58
CA GLU A 125 -14.11 16.98 13.10
C GLU A 125 -13.95 17.13 11.58
N GLU A 126 -13.22 16.20 10.93
CA GLU A 126 -12.94 16.27 9.49
C GLU A 126 -13.46 15.06 8.73
N LEU A 127 -13.01 13.84 9.09
CA LEU A 127 -13.38 12.62 8.36
C LEU A 127 -14.88 12.38 8.37
N PHE A 128 -15.58 12.69 9.45
CA PHE A 128 -17.04 12.57 9.51
C PHE A 128 -17.74 13.39 8.43
N ASN A 129 -17.16 14.51 8.01
CA ASN A 129 -17.71 15.37 6.96
C ASN A 129 -17.21 15.02 5.57
N HIS A 130 -16.27 14.07 5.47
CA HIS A 130 -15.71 13.66 4.19
C HIS A 130 -16.74 12.88 3.36
N GLU A 131 -16.86 13.24 2.07
CA GLU A 131 -17.72 12.54 1.11
C GLU A 131 -17.06 11.25 0.63
N MET A 132 -17.83 10.19 0.58
CA MET A 132 -17.42 8.89 0.06
C MET A 132 -18.50 8.29 -0.85
N SER A 133 -18.13 7.33 -1.67
CA SER A 133 -19.09 6.58 -2.46
C SER A 133 -20.05 5.80 -1.56
N ASP A 134 -21.36 5.91 -1.82
CA ASP A 134 -22.39 5.18 -1.08
C ASP A 134 -22.53 3.74 -1.65
N ILE A 135 -21.44 3.00 -1.59
CA ILE A 135 -21.39 1.59 -1.99
C ILE A 135 -21.36 0.73 -0.74
N PHE A 136 -22.23 -0.26 -0.69
CA PHE A 136 -22.24 -1.23 0.40
C PHE A 136 -22.30 -2.66 -0.12
N ILE A 137 -21.22 -3.38 0.11
CA ILE A 137 -21.11 -4.82 -0.12
C ILE A 137 -20.78 -5.48 1.22
N PRO A 138 -21.50 -6.53 1.64
CA PRO A 138 -21.18 -7.22 2.89
C PRO A 138 -19.73 -7.68 2.93
N GLY A 139 -19.00 -7.33 3.99
CA GLY A 139 -17.59 -7.65 4.17
C GLY A 139 -16.61 -6.70 3.47
N MET A 140 -17.07 -5.75 2.66
CA MET A 140 -16.22 -4.71 2.10
C MET A 140 -15.86 -3.67 3.17
N MET A 141 -14.58 -3.28 3.20
CA MET A 141 -14.07 -2.21 4.05
C MET A 141 -13.66 -1.01 3.20
N THR A 142 -14.04 0.18 3.64
CA THR A 142 -13.48 1.44 3.13
C THR A 142 -12.38 1.87 4.08
N ASN A 143 -11.15 1.85 3.59
CA ASN A 143 -10.00 2.25 4.39
C ASN A 143 -9.58 3.68 4.03
N PHE A 144 -9.54 4.55 5.02
CA PHE A 144 -8.96 5.88 4.92
C PHE A 144 -7.54 5.84 5.49
N ILE A 145 -6.65 6.62 4.91
CA ILE A 145 -5.27 6.76 5.38
C ILE A 145 -5.07 8.23 5.79
N TYR A 146 -4.77 8.46 7.06
CA TYR A 146 -4.58 9.81 7.61
C TYR A 146 -3.56 10.63 6.80
N ASP A 147 -2.48 9.98 6.39
CA ASP A 147 -1.38 10.61 5.66
C ASP A 147 -1.78 11.08 4.25
N GLU A 148 -2.88 10.60 3.67
CA GLU A 148 -3.43 11.13 2.42
C GLU A 148 -4.07 12.51 2.62
N PHE A 149 -4.59 12.81 3.80
CA PHE A 149 -5.14 14.12 4.16
C PHE A 149 -4.06 15.07 4.68
N TYR A 150 -3.06 14.53 5.37
CA TYR A 150 -1.97 15.27 6.01
C TYR A 150 -0.62 14.62 5.65
N PRO A 151 -0.16 14.74 4.39
CA PRO A 151 1.10 14.15 3.96
C PRO A 151 2.29 14.74 4.73
N ASP A 152 3.20 13.87 5.16
CA ASP A 152 4.48 14.23 5.75
C ASP A 152 5.62 13.86 4.76
N PRO A 153 6.00 14.77 3.85
CA PRO A 153 7.03 14.47 2.85
C PRO A 153 8.41 14.16 3.46
N ILE A 154 8.68 14.59 4.68
CA ILE A 154 9.94 14.26 5.37
C ILE A 154 9.93 12.78 5.75
N TYR A 155 8.84 12.33 6.36
CA TYR A 155 8.65 10.92 6.70
C TYR A 155 8.59 10.04 5.46
N ASP A 156 7.76 10.41 4.47
CA ASP A 156 7.54 9.63 3.25
C ASP A 156 8.82 9.46 2.45
N ASN A 157 9.59 10.53 2.24
CA ASN A 157 10.85 10.48 1.49
C ASN A 157 11.94 9.72 2.23
N SER A 158 12.00 9.84 3.54
CA SER A 158 12.91 9.07 4.38
C SER A 158 12.61 7.58 4.25
N ARG A 159 11.34 7.21 4.34
CA ARG A 159 10.89 5.82 4.23
C ARG A 159 11.03 5.26 2.83
N LEU A 160 10.78 6.07 1.79
CA LEU A 160 11.02 5.70 0.40
C LEU A 160 12.49 5.29 0.20
N VAL A 161 13.44 6.09 0.71
CA VAL A 161 14.87 5.79 0.60
C VAL A 161 15.26 4.57 1.43
N GLU A 162 14.76 4.44 2.63
CA GLU A 162 15.04 3.27 3.48
C GLU A 162 14.48 1.98 2.87
N GLN A 163 13.19 1.93 2.56
CA GLN A 163 12.48 0.70 2.17
C GLN A 163 12.65 0.35 0.69
N ASN A 164 12.49 1.34 -0.21
CA ASN A 164 12.47 1.10 -1.65
C ASN A 164 13.81 1.34 -2.36
N LEU A 165 14.85 1.76 -1.62
CA LEU A 165 16.20 1.83 -2.14
C LEU A 165 17.15 0.93 -1.35
N LEU A 166 17.41 1.23 -0.07
CA LEU A 166 18.44 0.53 0.69
C LEU A 166 18.05 -0.91 1.00
N HIS A 167 16.83 -1.16 1.48
CA HIS A 167 16.38 -2.53 1.67
C HIS A 167 16.31 -3.30 0.35
N ASP A 168 15.91 -2.66 -0.75
CA ASP A 168 15.87 -3.33 -2.06
C ASP A 168 17.25 -3.67 -2.60
N ILE A 169 18.27 -2.82 -2.35
CA ILE A 169 19.67 -3.10 -2.71
C ILE A 169 20.24 -4.24 -1.83
N PHE A 170 19.97 -4.23 -0.53
CA PHE A 170 20.59 -5.12 0.44
C PHE A 170 19.67 -6.24 0.94
N ARG A 171 18.81 -6.76 0.08
CA ARG A 171 18.08 -8.03 0.30
C ARG A 171 18.27 -8.96 -0.88
N LYS A 172 18.15 -10.27 -0.64
CA LYS A 172 18.41 -11.27 -1.69
C LYS A 172 17.35 -11.28 -2.78
N GLU A 173 16.10 -11.04 -2.42
CA GLU A 173 14.96 -11.02 -3.33
C GLU A 173 15.04 -9.82 -4.30
N ASN A 174 14.55 -10.05 -5.52
CA ASN A 174 14.49 -9.02 -6.55
C ASN A 174 13.14 -8.32 -6.53
N LEU A 175 13.01 -7.27 -5.72
CA LEU A 175 11.78 -6.49 -5.57
C LEU A 175 11.99 -5.02 -5.91
N PHE A 176 12.79 -4.73 -6.95
CA PHE A 176 12.96 -3.36 -7.44
C PHE A 176 11.75 -2.92 -8.24
N TYR A 177 11.21 -1.76 -7.90
CA TYR A 177 10.10 -1.13 -8.60
C TYR A 177 10.57 0.13 -9.32
N GLU A 178 10.48 0.12 -10.66
CA GLU A 178 10.83 1.25 -11.52
C GLU A 178 10.05 2.53 -11.16
N ILE A 179 8.85 2.39 -10.63
CA ILE A 179 7.96 3.50 -10.27
C ILE A 179 8.56 4.52 -9.30
N HIS A 180 9.60 4.14 -8.55
CA HIS A 180 10.27 5.03 -7.60
C HIS A 180 11.47 5.78 -8.20
N TYR A 181 11.75 5.60 -9.48
CA TYR A 181 12.89 6.21 -10.15
C TYR A 181 12.44 7.17 -11.24
N SER A 182 13.16 8.29 -11.39
CA SER A 182 12.82 9.29 -12.39
C SER A 182 12.83 8.71 -13.81
N LYS A 183 11.71 8.87 -14.53
CA LYS A 183 11.52 8.40 -15.91
C LYS A 183 12.47 9.06 -16.90
N ASP A 184 12.95 10.28 -16.61
CA ASP A 184 13.94 10.98 -17.43
C ASP A 184 15.36 10.48 -17.18
N GLY A 185 15.49 9.36 -16.48
CA GLY A 185 16.75 8.79 -16.04
C GLY A 185 17.25 9.39 -14.72
N PHE A 186 18.11 8.65 -14.05
CA PHE A 186 18.68 9.00 -12.74
C PHE A 186 20.18 8.71 -12.71
N VAL A 187 20.85 9.23 -11.69
CA VAL A 187 22.29 9.01 -11.46
C VAL A 187 22.48 8.13 -10.24
N PHE A 188 23.27 7.07 -10.37
CA PHE A 188 23.69 6.21 -9.26
C PHE A 188 25.21 6.17 -9.19
N ASN A 189 25.80 6.64 -8.10
CA ASN A 189 27.25 6.73 -7.90
C ASN A 189 27.97 7.28 -9.15
N GLU A 190 27.59 8.48 -9.59
CA GLU A 190 28.11 9.20 -10.76
C GLU A 190 27.76 8.60 -12.14
N LEU A 191 27.20 7.40 -12.20
CA LEU A 191 26.79 6.76 -13.46
C LEU A 191 25.32 7.09 -13.76
N ARG A 192 25.08 7.60 -14.98
CA ARG A 192 23.71 7.90 -15.44
C ARG A 192 23.05 6.65 -16.00
N TYR A 193 21.82 6.42 -15.59
CA TYR A 193 20.93 5.37 -16.08
C TYR A 193 19.69 6.02 -16.70
N ASN A 194 19.48 5.75 -18.00
CA ASN A 194 18.27 6.15 -18.73
C ASN A 194 17.27 4.98 -18.88
N ASP A 195 17.69 3.80 -18.47
CA ASP A 195 16.91 2.57 -18.49
C ASP A 195 17.06 1.88 -17.12
N PHE A 196 15.99 1.79 -16.40
CA PHE A 196 15.92 1.14 -15.09
C PHE A 196 16.33 -0.33 -15.13
N LYS A 197 16.02 -1.03 -16.23
CA LYS A 197 16.37 -2.45 -16.40
C LYS A 197 17.89 -2.66 -16.32
N ILE A 198 18.67 -1.79 -16.97
CA ILE A 198 20.14 -1.86 -16.96
C ILE A 198 20.67 -1.69 -15.53
N TYR A 199 20.10 -0.77 -14.76
CA TYR A 199 20.44 -0.57 -13.35
C TYR A 199 20.09 -1.81 -12.50
N SER A 200 18.86 -2.30 -12.61
CA SER A 200 18.40 -3.46 -11.82
C SER A 200 19.20 -4.73 -12.13
N GLU A 201 19.57 -4.95 -13.40
CA GLU A 201 20.44 -6.08 -13.80
C GLU A 201 21.83 -5.98 -13.15
N LYS A 202 22.42 -4.78 -13.04
CA LYS A 202 23.70 -4.59 -12.36
C LYS A 202 23.61 -4.84 -10.85
N ILE A 203 22.58 -4.33 -10.19
CA ILE A 203 22.31 -4.63 -8.77
C ILE A 203 22.17 -6.15 -8.56
N ASN A 204 21.37 -6.80 -9.39
CA ASN A 204 21.13 -8.24 -9.30
C ASN A 204 22.41 -9.06 -9.53
N ARG A 205 23.32 -8.58 -10.41
CA ARG A 205 24.63 -9.20 -10.59
C ARG A 205 25.46 -9.12 -9.32
N VAL A 206 25.48 -7.98 -8.64
CA VAL A 206 26.18 -7.85 -7.34
C VAL A 206 25.57 -8.77 -6.31
N LYS A 207 24.24 -8.79 -6.18
CA LYS A 207 23.52 -9.68 -5.24
C LYS A 207 23.82 -11.16 -5.52
N SER A 208 23.98 -11.56 -6.79
CA SER A 208 24.25 -12.94 -7.16
C SER A 208 25.61 -13.47 -6.68
N LEU A 209 26.53 -12.59 -6.31
CA LEU A 209 27.84 -12.96 -5.75
C LEU A 209 27.76 -13.49 -4.32
N PHE A 210 26.61 -13.31 -3.64
CA PHE A 210 26.43 -13.66 -2.24
C PHE A 210 25.28 -14.65 -2.05
N ASP A 211 25.41 -15.54 -1.08
CA ASP A 211 24.34 -16.45 -0.67
C ASP A 211 23.25 -15.70 0.10
N GLN A 212 23.68 -14.74 0.95
CA GLN A 212 22.85 -13.87 1.74
C GLN A 212 23.34 -12.45 1.66
N ILE A 213 22.43 -11.49 1.67
CA ILE A 213 22.71 -10.07 1.80
C ILE A 213 21.57 -9.43 2.57
N GLU A 214 21.91 -8.63 3.59
CA GLU A 214 20.95 -8.04 4.51
C GLU A 214 21.41 -6.65 4.96
N LEU A 215 20.47 -5.70 5.00
CA LEU A 215 20.66 -4.39 5.60
C LEU A 215 20.51 -4.54 7.12
N GLU A 216 21.60 -4.33 7.87
CA GLU A 216 21.58 -4.40 9.34
C GLU A 216 21.13 -3.09 9.98
N GLU A 217 21.63 -1.97 9.47
CA GLU A 217 21.39 -0.65 10.00
C GLU A 217 21.11 0.36 8.89
N CYS A 218 20.10 1.18 9.08
CA CYS A 218 19.84 2.37 8.29
C CYS A 218 19.48 3.51 9.24
N ASN A 219 20.29 4.57 9.24
CA ASN A 219 20.03 5.76 10.05
C ASN A 219 19.87 6.97 9.12
N ILE A 220 18.64 7.46 9.00
CA ILE A 220 18.37 8.74 8.36
C ILE A 220 18.88 9.85 9.29
N VAL A 221 19.80 10.66 8.78
CA VAL A 221 20.41 11.76 9.53
C VAL A 221 19.64 13.07 9.28
N ASP A 222 19.25 13.27 8.02
CA ASP A 222 18.53 14.50 7.63
C ASP A 222 17.66 14.24 6.40
N CYS A 223 16.49 14.87 6.37
CA CYS A 223 15.63 14.97 5.22
C CYS A 223 15.16 16.41 5.05
N THR A 224 15.60 17.04 3.97
CA THR A 224 15.16 18.40 3.60
C THR A 224 14.21 18.32 2.42
N VAL A 225 13.10 19.03 2.50
CA VAL A 225 12.07 19.07 1.44
C VAL A 225 11.78 20.51 1.08
N ASN A 226 11.74 20.80 -0.22
CA ASN A 226 11.19 22.03 -0.76
C ASN A 226 10.09 21.71 -1.79
N GLU A 227 9.56 22.72 -2.48
CA GLU A 227 8.39 22.53 -3.38
C GLU A 227 8.59 21.48 -4.49
N LYS A 228 9.81 21.24 -4.95
CA LYS A 228 10.08 20.38 -6.13
C LYS A 228 11.17 19.35 -5.92
N GLU A 229 11.95 19.51 -4.87
CA GLU A 229 13.11 18.69 -4.61
C GLU A 229 13.16 18.28 -3.15
N SER A 230 13.65 17.08 -2.90
CA SER A 230 13.93 16.61 -1.56
C SER A 230 15.32 15.97 -1.54
N ARG A 231 15.94 16.01 -0.38
CA ARG A 231 17.23 15.35 -0.15
C ARG A 231 17.20 14.58 1.15
N VAL A 232 17.48 13.30 1.06
CA VAL A 232 17.63 12.40 2.20
C VAL A 232 19.09 12.02 2.35
N THR A 233 19.62 12.12 3.54
CA THR A 233 20.99 11.72 3.86
C THR A 233 21.04 10.84 5.09
N GLY A 234 22.02 9.96 5.14
CA GLY A 234 22.16 9.06 6.27
C GLY A 234 23.40 8.19 6.18
N ASN A 235 23.43 7.17 7.00
CA ASN A 235 24.44 6.13 6.97
C ASN A 235 23.78 4.75 7.06
N TYR A 236 24.49 3.76 6.55
CA TYR A 236 24.00 2.39 6.48
C TYR A 236 25.10 1.40 6.79
N LYS A 237 24.68 0.19 7.21
CA LYS A 237 25.52 -0.99 7.31
C LYS A 237 24.74 -2.19 6.79
N ALA A 238 25.35 -2.94 5.88
CA ALA A 238 24.79 -4.18 5.35
C ALA A 238 25.86 -5.28 5.39
N ILE A 239 25.42 -6.52 5.58
CA ILE A 239 26.28 -7.70 5.62
C ILE A 239 25.87 -8.62 4.47
N ALA A 240 26.87 -9.08 3.73
CA ALA A 240 26.71 -10.10 2.70
C ALA A 240 27.61 -11.30 2.97
N LYS A 241 27.09 -12.53 2.78
CA LYS A 241 27.76 -13.79 3.06
C LYS A 241 27.86 -14.63 1.79
N ASN A 242 29.01 -15.25 1.61
CA ASN A 242 29.25 -16.27 0.59
C ASN A 242 30.04 -17.42 1.24
N GLY A 243 29.36 -18.55 1.50
CA GLY A 243 29.92 -19.64 2.31
C GLY A 243 30.32 -19.15 3.70
N ASN A 244 31.60 -19.29 4.04
CA ASN A 244 32.15 -18.83 5.33
C ASN A 244 32.73 -17.40 5.29
N SER A 245 32.68 -16.73 4.14
CA SER A 245 33.19 -15.38 3.98
C SER A 245 32.10 -14.35 4.21
N GLU A 246 32.44 -13.29 4.94
CA GLU A 246 31.55 -12.16 5.20
C GLU A 246 32.16 -10.89 4.58
N THR A 247 31.31 -10.10 3.92
CA THR A 247 31.62 -8.79 3.39
C THR A 247 30.72 -7.77 4.03
N ILE A 248 31.30 -6.71 4.57
CA ILE A 248 30.56 -5.60 5.17
C ILE A 248 30.55 -4.43 4.18
N PHE A 249 29.35 -3.97 3.85
CA PHE A 249 29.11 -2.71 3.14
C PHE A 249 28.68 -1.67 4.18
N ALA A 250 29.40 -0.58 4.29
CA ALA A 250 29.05 0.49 5.20
C ALA A 250 29.50 1.85 4.65
N GLY A 251 28.74 2.88 4.91
CA GLY A 251 29.07 4.23 4.48
C GLY A 251 27.91 5.20 4.63
N ASN A 252 28.13 6.40 4.12
CA ASN A 252 27.08 7.40 4.04
C ASN A 252 26.33 7.25 2.72
N PHE A 253 25.08 7.63 2.74
CA PHE A 253 24.28 7.79 1.51
C PHE A 253 23.68 9.18 1.41
N LYS A 254 23.40 9.59 0.17
CA LYS A 254 22.69 10.79 -0.20
C LYS A 254 21.76 10.48 -1.36
N VAL A 255 20.49 10.77 -1.21
CA VAL A 255 19.47 10.59 -2.25
C VAL A 255 18.77 11.90 -2.50
N GLY A 256 18.79 12.35 -3.75
CA GLY A 256 18.02 13.48 -4.24
C GLY A 256 16.75 12.96 -4.92
N LEU A 257 15.61 13.52 -4.53
CA LEU A 257 14.30 13.21 -5.10
C LEU A 257 13.72 14.44 -5.79
N VAL A 258 12.88 14.20 -6.78
CA VAL A 258 12.13 15.24 -7.51
C VAL A 258 10.66 14.86 -7.58
N ILE A 259 9.78 15.85 -7.59
CA ILE A 259 8.35 15.60 -7.81
C ILE A 259 8.12 15.27 -9.30
N SER A 260 7.43 14.18 -9.57
CA SER A 260 7.00 13.77 -10.90
C SER A 260 5.77 14.58 -11.35
N GLU A 261 5.41 14.48 -12.63
CA GLU A 261 4.19 15.10 -13.18
C GLU A 261 2.91 14.58 -12.50
N LEU A 262 2.95 13.39 -11.91
CA LEU A 262 1.84 12.79 -11.18
C LEU A 262 1.81 13.16 -9.69
N GLY A 263 2.75 14.01 -9.23
CA GLY A 263 2.82 14.44 -7.84
C GLY A 263 3.54 13.48 -6.88
N TYR A 264 4.17 12.42 -7.39
CA TYR A 264 4.96 11.48 -6.58
C TYR A 264 6.43 11.87 -6.54
N TRP A 265 7.13 11.45 -5.49
CA TRP A 265 8.56 11.65 -5.34
C TRP A 265 9.34 10.54 -6.04
N ASP A 266 10.17 10.91 -7.02
CA ASP A 266 11.02 10.00 -7.78
C ASP A 266 12.49 10.22 -7.43
N MET A 267 13.25 9.15 -7.23
CA MET A 267 14.71 9.20 -7.02
C MET A 267 15.42 9.64 -8.30
N LYS A 268 16.21 10.72 -8.20
CA LYS A 268 16.92 11.35 -9.31
C LYS A 268 18.44 11.26 -9.21
N GLU A 269 18.97 11.39 -8.00
CA GLU A 269 20.39 11.30 -7.72
C GLU A 269 20.61 10.38 -6.52
N ILE A 270 21.41 9.35 -6.64
CA ILE A 270 21.66 8.35 -5.61
C ILE A 270 23.18 8.19 -5.45
N VAL A 271 23.67 8.43 -4.25
CA VAL A 271 25.06 8.17 -3.87
C VAL A 271 25.06 7.27 -2.65
N ILE A 272 25.69 6.10 -2.79
CA ILE A 272 25.84 5.11 -1.70
C ILE A 272 27.34 4.79 -1.60
N ASN A 273 28.01 5.43 -0.66
CA ASN A 273 29.45 5.21 -0.46
C ASN A 273 29.70 3.80 0.09
N GLY A 274 30.73 3.14 -0.42
CA GLY A 274 31.08 1.77 -0.02
C GLY A 274 30.32 0.69 -0.78
N PHE A 275 29.41 1.04 -1.69
CA PHE A 275 28.74 0.10 -2.58
C PHE A 275 29.01 0.46 -4.05
N ILE A 276 29.63 -0.45 -4.79
CA ILE A 276 30.07 -0.23 -6.17
C ILE A 276 29.37 -1.22 -7.10
N LEU A 277 28.74 -0.70 -8.15
CA LEU A 277 28.24 -1.49 -9.27
C LEU A 277 29.39 -1.70 -10.26
N GLY A 278 29.85 -2.94 -10.38
CA GLY A 278 30.90 -3.33 -11.31
C GLY A 278 30.54 -3.13 -12.79
#